data_ed21735238173f548c46ad06e9c1d047
#
_entry.id   ed21735238173f548c46ad06e9c1d047
#
_cell.length_a   1.000
_cell.length_b   1.000
_cell.length_c   1.000
_cell.angle_alpha   90.00
_cell.angle_beta   90.00
_cell.angle_gamma   90.00
#
_symmetry.space_group_name_H-M   'P 1'
#
loop_
_entity.id
_entity.type
_entity.pdbx_description
1 polymer ?
#
loop_
_entity_poly.entity_id
_entity_poly.type
_entity_poly.pdbx_seq_one_letter_code
_entity_poly.pdbx_strand_id
1 'polypeptide(L)'
;MKTIDWAAELPVSITVCDKEGIITYVNEKSRLTFNSETEGDLIGKNLKECHSPKSTEKIIELMDRKESNIYTIEKNAKKKMIIQIPWYRENEVGGLVELSIELPDNVPHFIRD
;
A
#
# COMPACT_ATOMS: atom_id res chain seq x y z
N MET A 1 -20.31 5.55 -19.27
CA MET A 1 -19.89 4.22 -18.82
C MET A 1 -19.29 4.31 -17.43
N LYS A 2 -19.76 3.49 -16.52
CA LYS A 2 -19.19 3.44 -15.17
C LYS A 2 -17.95 2.56 -15.17
N THR A 3 -16.89 3.06 -14.58
CA THR A 3 -15.70 2.25 -14.31
C THR A 3 -15.98 1.38 -13.10
N ILE A 4 -15.71 0.10 -13.20
CA ILE A 4 -15.84 -0.80 -12.05
C ILE A 4 -14.57 -0.66 -11.21
N ASP A 5 -14.75 -0.31 -9.94
CA ASP A 5 -13.62 -0.29 -9.00
C ASP A 5 -13.45 -1.69 -8.39
N TRP A 6 -12.73 -2.54 -9.11
CA TRP A 6 -12.45 -3.92 -8.69
C TRP A 6 -11.64 -3.96 -7.40
N ALA A 7 -10.92 -2.90 -7.06
CA ALA A 7 -10.07 -2.84 -5.89
C ALA A 7 -10.83 -2.46 -4.60
N ALA A 8 -12.02 -1.87 -4.74
CA ALA A 8 -12.75 -1.31 -3.59
C ALA A 8 -12.99 -2.32 -2.48
N GLU A 9 -13.41 -3.51 -2.82
CA GLU A 9 -13.74 -4.56 -1.84
C GLU A 9 -12.78 -5.76 -1.91
N LEU A 10 -11.67 -5.60 -2.62
CA LEU A 10 -10.67 -6.66 -2.70
C LEU A 10 -10.11 -6.93 -1.29
N PRO A 11 -9.97 -8.21 -0.87
CA PRO A 11 -9.46 -8.52 0.48
C PRO A 11 -7.94 -8.37 0.59
N VAL A 12 -7.42 -7.33 -0.01
CA VAL A 12 -6.03 -6.91 0.04
C VAL A 12 -6.06 -5.42 0.35
N SER A 13 -5.30 -4.97 1.34
CA SER A 13 -5.24 -3.56 1.68
C SER A 13 -4.49 -2.80 0.58
N ILE A 14 -5.10 -1.77 0.02
CA ILE A 14 -4.51 -0.93 -1.02
C ILE A 14 -4.57 0.52 -0.60
N THR A 15 -3.40 1.15 -0.51
CA THR A 15 -3.27 2.57 -0.18
C THR A 15 -2.37 3.20 -1.23
N VAL A 16 -2.82 4.28 -1.83
CA VAL A 16 -2.07 4.98 -2.89
C VAL A 16 -1.85 6.42 -2.46
N CYS A 17 -0.62 6.92 -2.63
CA CYS A 17 -0.33 8.33 -2.41
C CYS A 17 0.29 8.93 -3.68
N ASP A 18 0.29 10.27 -3.74
CA ASP A 18 1.01 10.99 -4.76
C ASP A 18 2.48 11.16 -4.33
N LYS A 19 3.28 11.86 -5.14
CA LYS A 19 4.70 12.01 -4.85
C LYS A 19 5.02 12.94 -3.67
N GLU A 20 4.04 13.73 -3.21
CA GLU A 20 4.16 14.51 -1.99
C GLU A 20 3.76 13.71 -0.75
N GLY A 21 3.30 12.47 -0.93
CA GLY A 21 2.87 11.62 0.16
C GLY A 21 1.41 11.82 0.56
N ILE A 22 0.64 12.56 -0.23
CA ILE A 22 -0.78 12.77 0.05
C ILE A 22 -1.55 11.54 -0.42
N ILE A 23 -2.36 10.96 0.47
CA ILE A 23 -3.17 9.78 0.17
C ILE A 23 -4.27 10.16 -0.81
N THR A 24 -4.29 9.48 -1.96
CA THR A 24 -5.26 9.74 -3.03
C THR A 24 -6.27 8.62 -3.21
N TYR A 25 -5.97 7.42 -2.71
CA TYR A 25 -6.88 6.29 -2.80
C TYR A 25 -6.64 5.31 -1.66
N VAL A 26 -7.72 4.80 -1.09
CA VAL A 26 -7.71 3.66 -0.17
C VAL A 26 -8.91 2.80 -0.50
N ASN A 27 -8.75 1.48 -0.36
CA ASN A 27 -9.90 0.59 -0.48
C ASN A 27 -10.45 0.26 0.91
N GLU A 28 -11.53 -0.51 0.96
CA GLU A 28 -12.18 -0.87 2.22
C GLU A 28 -11.23 -1.55 3.21
N LYS A 29 -10.43 -2.49 2.71
CA LYS A 29 -9.48 -3.23 3.57
C LYS A 29 -8.42 -2.30 4.18
N SER A 30 -7.93 -1.34 3.41
CA SER A 30 -6.98 -0.35 3.91
C SER A 30 -7.61 0.51 5.01
N ARG A 31 -8.83 0.98 4.77
CA ARG A 31 -9.58 1.77 5.76
C ARG A 31 -9.70 1.02 7.09
N LEU A 32 -10.07 -0.26 7.02
CA LEU A 32 -10.22 -1.07 8.24
C LEU A 32 -8.88 -1.32 8.94
N THR A 33 -7.81 -1.48 8.17
CA THR A 33 -6.46 -1.67 8.72
C THR A 33 -6.01 -0.44 9.53
N PHE A 34 -6.39 0.75 9.09
CA PHE A 34 -6.07 2.00 9.81
C PHE A 34 -7.15 2.40 10.81
N ASN A 35 -8.12 1.52 11.09
CA ASN A 35 -9.22 1.78 12.02
C ASN A 35 -9.98 3.07 11.68
N SER A 36 -10.12 3.35 10.40
CA SER A 36 -10.83 4.52 9.93
C SER A 36 -12.30 4.19 9.68
N GLU A 37 -13.22 5.07 10.04
CA GLU A 37 -14.66 4.85 9.85
C GLU A 37 -15.07 4.97 8.39
N THR A 38 -14.41 5.84 7.63
CA THR A 38 -14.70 6.03 6.21
C THR A 38 -13.41 6.21 5.41
N GLU A 39 -13.48 5.97 4.11
CA GLU A 39 -12.34 6.20 3.21
C GLU A 39 -11.93 7.66 3.19
N GLY A 40 -12.91 8.57 3.34
CA GLY A 40 -12.65 10.00 3.38
C GLY A 40 -11.80 10.45 4.55
N ASP A 41 -11.72 9.65 5.62
CA ASP A 41 -10.89 9.99 6.77
C ASP A 41 -9.39 9.93 6.44
N LEU A 42 -9.01 9.14 5.43
CA LEU A 42 -7.62 8.94 5.06
C LEU A 42 -7.21 9.73 3.81
N ILE A 43 -8.13 9.87 2.86
CA ILE A 43 -7.86 10.58 1.62
C ILE A 43 -7.57 12.06 1.91
N GLY A 44 -6.48 12.56 1.34
CA GLY A 44 -6.03 13.93 1.58
C GLY A 44 -5.04 14.09 2.71
N LYS A 45 -4.87 13.06 3.55
CA LYS A 45 -3.87 13.09 4.60
C LYS A 45 -2.50 12.78 4.04
N ASN A 46 -1.47 13.32 4.67
CA ASN A 46 -0.09 13.01 4.31
C ASN A 46 0.35 11.75 5.07
N LEU A 47 1.06 10.87 4.40
CA LEU A 47 1.60 9.66 5.02
C LEU A 47 2.46 9.95 6.25
N LYS A 48 3.06 11.13 6.33
CA LYS A 48 3.85 11.56 7.50
C LYS A 48 3.02 11.56 8.77
N GLU A 49 1.71 11.74 8.67
CA GLU A 49 0.80 11.72 9.81
C GLU A 49 0.51 10.31 10.30
N CYS A 50 0.70 9.30 9.43
CA CYS A 50 0.37 7.91 9.70
C CYS A 50 1.59 7.03 9.95
N HIS A 51 2.78 7.55 9.68
CA HIS A 51 4.04 6.80 9.74
C HIS A 51 5.08 7.53 10.59
N SER A 52 6.02 6.76 11.15
CA SER A 52 7.17 7.33 11.83
C SER A 52 8.05 8.10 10.84
N PRO A 53 8.89 9.04 11.31
CA PRO A 53 9.84 9.73 10.43
C PRO A 53 10.71 8.76 9.62
N LYS A 54 11.16 7.68 10.24
CA LYS A 54 11.98 6.66 9.58
C LYS A 54 11.24 5.97 8.44
N SER A 55 9.97 5.61 8.67
CA SER A 55 9.13 5.00 7.63
C SER A 55 8.85 5.97 6.50
N THR A 56 8.66 7.25 6.81
CA THR A 56 8.45 8.29 5.82
C THR A 56 9.69 8.48 4.94
N GLU A 57 10.88 8.49 5.54
CA GLU A 57 12.14 8.58 4.81
C GLU A 57 12.29 7.42 3.83
N LYS A 58 11.91 6.21 4.26
CA LYS A 58 11.98 5.03 3.40
C LYS A 58 11.07 5.17 2.19
N ILE A 59 9.86 5.67 2.38
CA ILE A 59 8.91 5.89 1.29
C ILE A 59 9.47 6.90 0.28
N ILE A 60 10.04 7.99 0.76
CA ILE A 60 10.65 9.01 -0.11
C ILE A 60 11.81 8.40 -0.89
N GLU A 61 12.66 7.63 -0.22
CA GLU A 61 13.80 6.96 -0.85
C GLU A 61 13.36 6.00 -1.96
N LEU A 62 12.29 5.23 -1.73
CA LEU A 62 11.77 4.32 -2.73
C LEU A 62 11.34 5.05 -3.99
N MET A 63 10.65 6.17 -3.83
CA MET A 63 10.22 6.98 -4.98
C MET A 63 11.41 7.59 -5.72
N ASP A 64 12.39 8.13 -4.97
CA ASP A 64 13.58 8.74 -5.56
C ASP A 64 14.43 7.73 -6.33
N ARG A 65 14.57 6.53 -5.80
CA ARG A 65 15.39 5.47 -6.39
C ARG A 65 14.61 4.59 -7.36
N LYS A 66 13.29 4.74 -7.43
CA LYS A 66 12.43 3.91 -8.27
C LYS A 66 12.57 2.43 -7.92
N GLU A 67 12.60 2.14 -6.64
CA GLU A 67 12.77 0.79 -6.12
C GLU A 67 11.52 0.32 -5.38
N SER A 68 11.33 -1.00 -5.35
CA SER A 68 10.28 -1.64 -4.58
C SER A 68 10.84 -2.10 -3.24
N ASN A 69 9.97 -2.16 -2.23
CA ASN A 69 10.29 -2.71 -0.92
C ASN A 69 9.24 -3.77 -0.58
N ILE A 70 9.71 -5.00 -0.36
CA ILE A 70 8.82 -6.12 -0.07
C ILE A 70 9.32 -6.81 1.19
N TYR A 71 8.45 -6.96 2.17
CA TYR A 71 8.81 -7.61 3.42
C TYR A 71 7.59 -8.25 4.05
N THR A 72 7.82 -9.09 5.05
CA THR A 72 6.72 -9.73 5.79
C THR A 72 6.72 -9.23 7.23
N ILE A 73 5.54 -9.21 7.82
CA ILE A 73 5.35 -8.93 9.23
C ILE A 73 4.47 -10.01 9.83
N GLU A 74 4.54 -10.16 11.15
CA GLU A 74 3.61 -10.99 11.90
C GLU A 74 2.91 -10.10 12.90
N LYS A 75 1.58 -10.18 12.93
CA LYS A 75 0.77 -9.40 13.86
C LYS A 75 -0.45 -10.22 14.24
N ASN A 76 -0.67 -10.38 15.53
CA ASN A 76 -1.78 -11.19 16.06
C ASN A 76 -1.79 -12.61 15.47
N ALA A 77 -0.61 -13.24 15.39
CA ALA A 77 -0.40 -14.60 14.86
C ALA A 77 -0.74 -14.73 13.36
N LYS A 78 -0.89 -13.62 12.65
CA LYS A 78 -1.12 -13.61 11.20
C LYS A 78 0.09 -13.03 10.50
N LYS A 79 0.50 -13.70 9.42
CA LYS A 79 1.57 -13.21 8.55
C LYS A 79 0.99 -12.36 7.46
N LYS A 80 1.65 -11.25 7.18
CA LYS A 80 1.27 -10.36 6.09
C LYS A 80 2.49 -10.03 5.25
N MET A 81 2.31 -9.93 3.95
CA MET A 81 3.32 -9.40 3.05
C MET A 81 2.99 -7.94 2.76
N ILE A 82 3.95 -7.07 2.99
CA ILE A 82 3.83 -5.64 2.71
C ILE A 82 4.63 -5.36 1.44
N ILE A 83 3.99 -4.72 0.49
CA ILE A 83 4.59 -4.39 -0.81
C ILE A 83 4.46 -2.89 -1.01
N GLN A 84 5.57 -2.22 -1.18
CA GLN A 84 5.62 -0.78 -1.42
C GLN A 84 6.29 -0.57 -2.77
N ILE A 85 5.54 -0.04 -3.74
CA ILE A 85 6.00 0.09 -5.13
C ILE A 85 5.65 1.47 -5.66
N PRO A 86 6.61 2.21 -6.25
CA PRO A 86 6.27 3.44 -6.96
C PRO A 86 5.35 3.14 -8.14
N TRP A 87 4.36 4.01 -8.38
CA TRP A 87 3.56 3.91 -9.58
C TRP A 87 3.97 5.02 -10.54
N TYR A 88 3.71 4.80 -11.82
CA TYR A 88 4.22 5.65 -12.89
C TYR A 88 3.12 6.16 -13.78
N ARG A 89 3.33 7.37 -14.28
CA ARG A 89 2.51 7.97 -15.34
C ARG A 89 3.46 8.59 -16.34
N GLU A 90 3.35 8.17 -17.60
CA GLU A 90 4.22 8.67 -18.66
C GLU A 90 5.71 8.55 -18.33
N ASN A 91 6.09 7.41 -17.74
CA ASN A 91 7.46 7.08 -17.32
C ASN A 91 8.00 7.90 -16.15
N GLU A 92 7.17 8.70 -15.51
CA GLU A 92 7.55 9.45 -14.32
C GLU A 92 6.86 8.89 -13.09
N VAL A 93 7.54 8.95 -11.94
CA VAL A 93 6.95 8.50 -10.68
C VAL A 93 5.80 9.43 -10.32
N GLY A 94 4.63 8.84 -10.12
CA GLY A 94 3.44 9.58 -9.69
C GLY A 94 3.22 9.52 -8.18
N GLY A 95 3.80 8.53 -7.53
CA GLY A 95 3.65 8.32 -6.11
C GLY A 95 4.00 6.89 -5.72
N LEU A 96 3.37 6.38 -4.67
CA LEU A 96 3.64 5.05 -4.15
C LEU A 96 2.33 4.29 -3.93
N VAL A 97 2.37 2.99 -4.20
CA VAL A 97 1.29 2.07 -3.83
C VAL A 97 1.79 1.20 -2.70
N GLU A 98 1.01 1.07 -1.63
CA GLU A 98 1.27 0.11 -0.57
C GLU A 98 0.18 -0.95 -0.57
N LEU A 99 0.59 -2.21 -0.66
CA LEU A 99 -0.30 -3.36 -0.58
C LEU A 99 0.02 -4.13 0.69
N SER A 100 -1.00 -4.65 1.34
CA SER A 100 -0.84 -5.53 2.49
C SER A 100 -1.70 -6.77 2.25
N ILE A 101 -1.06 -7.93 2.16
CA ILE A 101 -1.71 -9.19 1.83
C ILE A 101 -1.54 -10.16 2.98
N GLU A 102 -2.64 -10.73 3.47
CA GLU A 102 -2.56 -11.80 4.47
C GLU A 102 -2.06 -13.07 3.78
N LEU A 103 -1.07 -13.70 4.38
CA LEU A 103 -0.49 -14.93 3.86
C LEU A 103 -1.05 -16.13 4.60
N PRO A 104 -1.21 -17.28 3.92
CA PRO A 104 -1.52 -18.53 4.62
C PRO A 104 -0.33 -18.95 5.48
N ASP A 105 -0.55 -19.82 6.44
CA ASP A 105 0.52 -20.29 7.33
C ASP A 105 1.69 -20.89 6.57
N ASN A 106 1.41 -21.51 5.44
CA ASN A 106 2.42 -22.09 4.59
C ASN A 106 2.13 -21.69 3.13
N VAL A 107 3.01 -20.86 2.56
CA VAL A 107 2.86 -20.39 1.18
C VAL A 107 3.45 -21.43 0.23
N PRO A 108 2.62 -22.09 -0.61
CA PRO A 108 3.15 -23.03 -1.58
C PRO A 108 4.16 -22.38 -2.51
N HIS A 109 5.20 -23.12 -2.85
CA HIS A 109 6.24 -22.64 -3.75
C HIS A 109 6.45 -23.64 -4.88
N PHE A 110 6.45 -23.14 -6.10
CA PHE A 110 6.61 -23.98 -7.30
C PHE A 110 7.71 -23.39 -8.17
N ILE A 111 8.54 -24.28 -8.68
CA ILE A 111 9.56 -23.91 -9.67
C ILE A 111 8.96 -24.24 -11.03
N ARG A 112 8.93 -23.26 -11.91
CA ARG A 112 8.38 -23.44 -13.25
C ARG A 112 9.42 -23.02 -14.29
N ASP A 113 9.74 -23.97 -15.14
CA ASP A 113 10.73 -23.77 -16.20
C ASP A 113 10.06 -23.56 -17.54
#